data_ed53939875a3539b0269b4191e95d662
#
_entry.id   ed53939875a3539b0269b4191e95d662
#
_cell.length_a   1.000
_cell.length_b   1.000
_cell.length_c   1.000
_cell.angle_alpha   90.00
_cell.angle_beta   90.00
_cell.angle_gamma   90.00
#
_symmetry.space_group_name_H-M   'P 1'
#
loop_
_entity.id
_entity.type
_entity.pdbx_description
1 polymer ?
#
loop_
_entity_poly.entity_id
_entity_poly.type
_entity_poly.pdbx_seq_one_letter_code
_entity_poly.pdbx_strand_id
1 'polypeptide(L)'
;MHFQQIISTCEGLRNDLNIFMILHSEDIQSDKITTGYKVSTVGNLVDNCYNPLEVVPMVLYSSVKYDDKGNASYGFYTHRCKEGTVEIPAKTPDEMFEEDFIPNDLGYIVNKMNEYYN
;
A
#
# COMPACT_ATOMS: atom_id res chain seq x y z
N MET A 1 -20.06 -8.77 5.27
CA MET A 1 -19.89 -7.44 4.66
C MET A 1 -18.89 -7.56 3.51
N HIS A 2 -19.24 -7.03 2.38
CA HIS A 2 -18.34 -7.05 1.22
C HIS A 2 -17.26 -5.97 1.35
N PHE A 3 -16.05 -6.31 0.95
CA PHE A 3 -14.90 -5.41 0.97
C PHE A 3 -15.19 -4.09 0.23
N GLN A 4 -15.85 -4.19 -0.92
CA GLN A 4 -16.24 -3.04 -1.74
C GLN A 4 -17.15 -2.08 -0.97
N GLN A 5 -18.06 -2.59 -0.13
CA GLN A 5 -18.94 -1.76 0.67
C GLN A 5 -18.20 -0.97 1.74
N ILE A 6 -17.14 -1.56 2.30
CA ILE A 6 -16.30 -0.86 3.28
C ILE A 6 -15.66 0.35 2.64
N ILE A 7 -15.06 0.21 1.48
CA ILE A 7 -14.40 1.31 0.76
C ILE A 7 -15.41 2.38 0.36
N SER A 8 -16.57 1.97 -0.19
CA SER A 8 -17.62 2.92 -0.58
C SER A 8 -18.14 3.71 0.60
N THR A 9 -18.28 3.07 1.77
CA THR A 9 -18.69 3.76 3.00
C THR A 9 -17.66 4.80 3.41
N CYS A 10 -16.37 4.49 3.31
CA CYS A 10 -15.30 5.41 3.64
C CYS A 10 -15.34 6.68 2.79
N GLU A 11 -15.69 6.56 1.51
CA GLU A 11 -15.77 7.69 0.60
C GLU A 11 -16.84 8.70 0.99
N GLY A 12 -17.89 8.26 1.70
CA GLY A 12 -19.00 9.10 2.13
C GLY A 12 -18.81 9.77 3.48
N LEU A 13 -17.66 9.60 4.13
CA LEU A 13 -17.40 10.15 5.45
C LEU A 13 -16.84 11.56 5.37
N ARG A 14 -16.59 12.15 6.56
CA ARG A 14 -16.12 13.53 6.67
C ARG A 14 -14.82 13.75 5.88
N ASN A 15 -14.69 14.93 5.27
CA ASN A 15 -13.51 15.27 4.46
C ASN A 15 -12.22 15.42 5.28
N ASP A 16 -12.35 15.72 6.58
CA ASP A 16 -11.19 15.87 7.47
C ASP A 16 -10.78 14.56 8.14
N LEU A 17 -11.40 13.45 7.76
CA LEU A 17 -11.13 12.14 8.33
C LEU A 17 -10.17 11.37 7.44
N ASN A 18 -9.07 10.89 8.02
CA ASN A 18 -8.13 10.02 7.34
C ASN A 18 -8.41 8.58 7.75
N ILE A 19 -8.60 7.71 6.77
CA ILE A 19 -8.92 6.31 7.01
C ILE A 19 -7.78 5.44 6.47
N PHE A 20 -7.25 4.59 7.35
CA PHE A 20 -6.21 3.64 6.99
C PHE A 20 -6.76 2.23 7.10
N MET A 21 -6.62 1.46 6.02
CA MET A 21 -6.96 0.06 6.02
C MET A 21 -5.67 -0.75 6.01
N ILE A 22 -5.53 -1.64 6.99
CA ILE A 22 -4.35 -2.48 7.10
C ILE A 22 -4.71 -3.88 6.63
N LEU A 23 -4.01 -4.34 5.60
CA LEU A 23 -4.30 -5.61 4.95
C LEU A 23 -3.04 -6.46 4.88
N HIS A 24 -3.21 -7.76 4.88
CA HIS A 24 -2.11 -8.69 4.64
C HIS A 24 -1.89 -8.84 3.14
N SER A 25 -0.63 -9.06 2.78
CA SER A 25 -0.28 -9.39 1.41
C SER A 25 -0.08 -10.90 1.26
N GLU A 26 -0.26 -11.39 0.05
CA GLU A 26 0.10 -12.76 -0.31
C GLU A 26 0.92 -12.77 -1.58
N ASP A 27 1.75 -13.80 -1.73
CA ASP A 27 2.69 -13.87 -2.83
C ASP A 27 1.99 -14.20 -4.15
N ILE A 28 2.41 -13.51 -5.21
CA ILE A 28 2.10 -13.91 -6.58
C ILE A 28 3.28 -14.72 -7.07
N GLN A 29 3.03 -15.96 -7.49
CA GLN A 29 4.10 -16.87 -7.91
C GLN A 29 3.94 -17.27 -9.37
N SER A 30 5.09 -17.39 -10.05
CA SER A 30 5.21 -17.95 -11.38
C SER A 30 6.34 -18.99 -11.34
N ASP A 31 6.04 -20.24 -11.65
CA ASP A 31 6.99 -21.36 -11.60
C ASP A 31 7.70 -21.47 -10.25
N LYS A 32 6.94 -21.32 -9.15
CA LYS A 32 7.40 -21.39 -7.76
C LYS A 32 8.32 -20.22 -7.35
N ILE A 33 8.42 -19.20 -8.19
CA ILE A 33 9.19 -17.99 -7.89
C ILE A 33 8.23 -16.85 -7.58
N THR A 34 8.45 -16.14 -6.48
CA THR A 34 7.65 -14.97 -6.13
C THR A 34 7.97 -13.82 -7.11
N THR A 35 6.94 -13.32 -7.79
CA THR A 35 7.08 -12.23 -8.75
C THR A 35 6.43 -10.95 -8.30
N GLY A 36 5.61 -10.99 -7.25
CA GLY A 36 4.95 -9.80 -6.72
C GLY A 36 4.10 -10.14 -5.51
N TYR A 37 3.33 -9.16 -5.07
CA TYR A 37 2.42 -9.31 -3.95
C TYR A 37 1.05 -8.76 -4.30
N LYS A 38 0.02 -9.32 -3.69
CA LYS A 38 -1.36 -8.83 -3.80
C LYS A 38 -2.01 -8.82 -2.43
N VAL A 39 -3.14 -8.14 -2.33
CA VAL A 39 -3.92 -8.13 -1.09
C VAL A 39 -4.46 -9.53 -0.81
N SER A 40 -4.24 -10.00 0.41
CA SER A 40 -4.83 -11.26 0.87
C SER A 40 -6.28 -10.99 1.27
N THR A 41 -7.20 -11.55 0.54
CA THR A 41 -8.63 -11.41 0.78
C THR A 41 -9.28 -12.77 1.01
N VAL A 42 -10.48 -12.74 1.59
CA VAL A 42 -11.24 -13.96 1.83
C VAL A 42 -12.03 -14.31 0.57
N GLY A 43 -11.68 -15.44 -0.03
CA GLY A 43 -12.39 -16.01 -1.17
C GLY A 43 -11.91 -15.51 -2.53
N ASN A 44 -11.96 -16.41 -3.50
CA ASN A 44 -11.50 -16.14 -4.87
C ASN A 44 -12.38 -15.13 -5.61
N LEU A 45 -13.62 -14.97 -5.18
CA LEU A 45 -14.56 -14.08 -5.84
C LEU A 45 -14.09 -12.62 -5.74
N VAL A 46 -13.60 -12.22 -4.56
CA VAL A 46 -13.07 -10.87 -4.35
C VAL A 46 -11.80 -10.68 -5.18
N ASP A 47 -10.89 -11.65 -5.17
CA ASP A 47 -9.63 -11.57 -5.90
C ASP A 47 -9.83 -11.45 -7.41
N ASN A 48 -10.87 -12.12 -7.95
CA ASN A 48 -11.10 -12.17 -9.39
C ASN A 48 -11.98 -11.03 -9.90
N CYS A 49 -12.89 -10.52 -9.07
CA CYS A 49 -13.91 -9.56 -9.50
C CYS A 49 -13.65 -8.14 -9.00
N TYR A 50 -12.76 -7.95 -8.04
CA TYR A 50 -12.55 -6.65 -7.41
C TYR A 50 -11.14 -6.54 -6.86
N ASN A 51 -10.39 -5.58 -7.38
CA ASN A 51 -9.05 -5.28 -6.88
C ASN A 51 -9.12 -4.02 -5.98
N PRO A 52 -9.03 -4.18 -4.66
CA PRO A 52 -9.14 -3.04 -3.75
C PRO A 52 -8.03 -2.00 -3.94
N LEU A 53 -6.88 -2.40 -4.46
CA LEU A 53 -5.75 -1.48 -4.67
C LEU A 53 -6.01 -0.47 -5.80
N GLU A 54 -6.95 -0.78 -6.70
CA GLU A 54 -7.27 0.13 -7.81
C GLU A 54 -8.18 1.28 -7.41
N VAL A 55 -8.97 1.12 -6.35
CA VAL A 55 -10.00 2.08 -5.97
C VAL A 55 -9.58 3.06 -4.88
N VAL A 56 -8.48 2.79 -4.18
CA VAL A 56 -7.97 3.70 -3.16
C VAL A 56 -6.94 4.64 -3.77
N PRO A 57 -6.85 5.89 -3.30
CA PRO A 57 -5.91 6.87 -3.86
C PRO A 57 -4.45 6.59 -3.47
N MET A 58 -4.23 5.86 -2.38
CA MET A 58 -2.89 5.63 -1.87
C MET A 58 -2.75 4.21 -1.35
N VAL A 59 -1.69 3.54 -1.78
CA VAL A 59 -1.31 2.22 -1.30
C VAL A 59 0.14 2.29 -0.86
N LEU A 60 0.38 2.02 0.42
CA LEU A 60 1.70 1.96 0.99
C LEU A 60 2.01 0.51 1.34
N TYR A 61 3.18 0.05 0.97
CA TYR A 61 3.62 -1.32 1.26
C TYR A 61 4.69 -1.27 2.33
N SER A 62 4.39 -1.80 3.51
CA SER A 62 5.34 -1.79 4.62
C SER A 62 6.44 -2.84 4.41
N SER A 63 7.66 -2.48 4.75
CA SER A 63 8.80 -3.37 4.60
C SER A 63 9.90 -3.01 5.58
N VAL A 64 10.88 -3.90 5.68
CA VAL A 64 12.06 -3.72 6.50
C VAL A 64 13.29 -3.81 5.61
N LYS A 65 14.16 -2.83 5.71
CA LYS A 65 15.46 -2.86 5.01
C LYS A 65 16.57 -2.97 6.04
N TYR A 66 17.61 -3.70 5.70
CA TYR A 66 18.78 -3.88 6.55
C TYR A 66 20.00 -3.22 5.92
N ASP A 67 20.79 -2.53 6.75
CA ASP A 67 22.05 -1.95 6.29
C ASP A 67 23.16 -3.00 6.34
N ASP A 68 24.39 -2.60 5.95
CA ASP A 68 25.56 -3.50 5.93
C ASP A 68 25.92 -4.03 7.32
N LYS A 69 25.50 -3.33 8.37
CA LYS A 69 25.76 -3.72 9.76
C LYS A 69 24.64 -4.53 10.38
N GLY A 70 23.59 -4.83 9.61
CA GLY A 70 22.44 -5.59 10.08
C GLY A 70 21.39 -4.78 10.82
N ASN A 71 21.48 -3.46 10.83
CA ASN A 71 20.47 -2.60 11.44
C ASN A 71 19.21 -2.55 10.58
N ALA A 72 18.05 -2.70 11.21
CA ALA A 72 16.77 -2.70 10.52
C ALA A 72 16.20 -1.28 10.40
N SER A 73 15.66 -0.98 9.23
CA SER A 73 14.92 0.27 8.97
C SER A 73 13.52 -0.09 8.51
N TYR A 74 12.52 0.31 9.29
CA TYR A 74 11.13 0.07 8.97
C TYR A 74 10.58 1.23 8.16
N GLY A 75 9.87 0.94 7.08
CA GLY A 75 9.35 1.99 6.23
C GLY A 75 8.25 1.52 5.31
N PHE A 76 7.80 2.45 4.46
CA PHE A 76 6.80 2.20 3.43
C PHE A 76 7.37 2.48 2.05
N TYR A 77 7.07 1.61 1.10
CA TYR A 77 7.23 1.93 -0.31
C TYR A 77 6.09 2.85 -0.74
N THR A 78 6.41 3.90 -1.48
CA THR A 78 5.45 4.90 -1.94
C THR A 78 5.09 4.75 -3.40
N HIS A 79 5.94 4.10 -4.18
CA HIS A 79 5.77 3.92 -5.61
C HIS A 79 5.95 2.47 -6.00
N ARG A 80 5.29 2.09 -7.08
CA ARG A 80 5.46 0.77 -7.65
C ARG A 80 6.91 0.62 -8.09
N CYS A 81 7.57 -0.42 -7.61
CA CYS A 81 8.98 -0.66 -7.89
C CYS A 81 9.27 -2.15 -7.85
N LYS A 82 10.49 -2.50 -8.19
CA LYS A 82 10.95 -3.89 -8.10
C LYS A 82 12.06 -4.00 -7.07
N GLU A 83 11.99 -5.06 -6.28
CA GLU A 83 13.06 -5.44 -5.37
C GLU A 83 13.56 -6.82 -5.83
N GLY A 84 14.66 -6.82 -6.58
CA GLY A 84 15.09 -8.01 -7.29
C GLY A 84 14.12 -8.35 -8.41
N THR A 85 13.51 -9.55 -8.34
CA THR A 85 12.50 -10.01 -9.30
C THR A 85 11.08 -9.77 -8.83
N VAL A 86 10.91 -9.22 -7.60
CA VAL A 86 9.61 -9.06 -6.96
C VAL A 86 9.08 -7.66 -7.17
N GLU A 87 7.87 -7.55 -7.69
CA GLU A 87 7.20 -6.27 -7.88
C GLU A 87 6.43 -5.88 -6.62
N ILE A 88 6.68 -4.66 -6.13
CA ILE A 88 6.07 -4.11 -4.93
C ILE A 88 4.86 -3.26 -5.33
N PRO A 89 3.64 -3.60 -4.86
CA PRO A 89 2.44 -2.85 -5.21
C PRO A 89 2.26 -1.65 -4.28
N ALA A 90 2.73 -0.50 -4.72
CA ALA A 90 2.53 0.74 -4.00
C ALA A 90 2.16 1.83 -4.98
N LYS A 91 1.42 2.82 -4.53
CA LYS A 91 1.09 3.99 -5.34
C LYS A 91 0.75 5.17 -4.43
N THR A 92 1.10 6.36 -4.89
CA THR A 92 0.73 7.61 -4.22
C THR A 92 0.40 8.63 -5.30
N PRO A 93 -0.36 9.70 -4.97
CA PRO A 93 -0.60 10.78 -5.93
C PRO A 93 0.70 11.35 -6.48
N ASP A 94 0.67 11.80 -7.72
CA ASP A 94 1.84 12.35 -8.39
C ASP A 94 2.45 13.49 -7.59
N GLU A 95 3.76 13.47 -7.44
CA GLU A 95 4.54 14.51 -6.75
C GLU A 95 4.32 14.62 -5.23
N MET A 96 3.50 13.75 -4.64
CA MET A 96 3.33 13.79 -3.18
C MET A 96 4.59 13.34 -2.45
N PHE A 97 5.24 12.30 -2.93
CA PHE A 97 6.49 11.78 -2.36
C PHE A 97 7.56 11.71 -3.44
N GLU A 98 8.74 12.24 -3.15
CA GLU A 98 9.88 12.12 -4.05
C GLU A 98 10.61 10.79 -3.84
N GLU A 99 10.64 10.29 -2.61
CA GLU A 99 11.34 9.07 -2.25
C GLU A 99 10.46 7.85 -2.48
N ASP A 100 11.06 6.76 -2.94
CA ASP A 100 10.39 5.48 -3.13
C ASP A 100 10.17 4.74 -1.81
N PHE A 101 10.91 5.09 -0.77
CA PHE A 101 10.85 4.45 0.55
C PHE A 101 10.97 5.51 1.64
N ILE A 102 9.98 5.57 2.51
CA ILE A 102 9.86 6.58 3.57
C ILE A 102 9.74 5.90 4.93
N PRO A 103 10.01 6.62 6.03
CA PRO A 103 9.87 6.06 7.37
C PRO A 103 8.44 5.58 7.66
N ASN A 104 8.33 4.56 8.50
CA ASN A 104 7.04 4.01 8.93
C ASN A 104 6.43 4.91 10.01
N ASP A 105 5.88 6.04 9.56
CA ASP A 105 5.31 7.08 10.42
C ASP A 105 4.04 7.63 9.76
N LEU A 106 2.88 7.24 10.27
CA LEU A 106 1.60 7.69 9.73
C LEU A 106 1.38 9.18 9.93
N GLY A 107 1.95 9.77 10.98
CA GLY A 107 1.89 11.22 11.19
C GLY A 107 2.57 11.98 10.05
N TYR A 108 3.73 11.52 9.62
CA TYR A 108 4.44 12.10 8.47
C TYR A 108 3.58 12.00 7.20
N ILE A 109 2.93 10.86 7.00
CA ILE A 109 2.07 10.63 5.83
C ILE A 109 0.87 11.55 5.84
N VAL A 110 0.21 11.69 6.99
CA VAL A 110 -0.94 12.60 7.14
C VAL A 110 -0.54 14.05 6.86
N ASN A 111 0.62 14.48 7.35
CA ASN A 111 1.12 15.83 7.08
C ASN A 111 1.37 16.04 5.58
N LYS A 112 1.93 15.05 4.90
CA LYS A 112 2.15 15.10 3.45
C LYS A 112 0.82 15.18 2.69
N MET A 113 -0.17 14.41 3.12
CA MET A 113 -1.50 14.44 2.52
C MET A 113 -2.14 15.82 2.68
N ASN A 114 -2.03 16.40 3.86
CA ASN A 114 -2.60 17.72 4.13
C ASN A 114 -1.92 18.81 3.29
N GLU A 115 -0.61 18.76 3.15
CA GLU A 115 0.13 19.68 2.29
C GLU A 115 -0.25 19.54 0.82
N TYR A 116 -0.41 18.29 0.37
CA TYR A 116 -0.71 17.99 -1.03
C TYR A 116 -2.11 18.47 -1.44
N TYR A 117 -3.10 18.24 -0.58
CA TYR A 117 -4.49 18.55 -0.89
C TYR A 117 -4.94 19.96 -0.45
N ASN A 118 -4.08 20.71 0.20
CA ASN A 118 -4.38 22.11 0.58
C ASN A 118 -3.58 23.12 -0.30
#